data_c18a338b1ded2584924f224949623894
#
_entry.id   c18a338b1ded2584924f224949623894
#
_cell.length_a   1.000
_cell.length_b   1.000
_cell.length_c   1.000
_cell.angle_alpha   90.00
_cell.angle_beta   90.00
_cell.angle_gamma   90.00
#
_symmetry.space_group_name_H-M   'P 1'
#
loop_
_entity.id
_entity.type
_entity.pdbx_description
1 polymer ?
#
loop_
_entity_poly.entity_id
_entity_poly.type
_entity_poly.pdbx_seq_one_letter_code
_entity_poly.pdbx_strand_id
1 'polypeptide(L)'
;KKKERKLIEMDDFGLMPFSFAAIIGIFVGSIKIGNFSLTTTGGCLFASLIFGHFGNFGAMSVTPKESTLKVFREFGLLLFLIGAGISGGANFIQHFKAVYFLYGIIMTIVPMVIGFIFAKYVLKLSLLNNLGAITGGMTSTPALGTLINTAGTENIAAAYASTYPIALIAVVIVSQVLLIMFK
;
A
#
# COMPACT_ATOMS: atom_id res chain seq x y z
N LYS A 1 32.71 19.14 -5.34
CA LYS A 1 31.69 19.73 -4.45
C LYS A 1 30.42 19.93 -5.27
N LYS A 2 29.48 18.97 -5.19
CA LYS A 2 28.12 19.15 -5.72
C LYS A 2 27.47 20.26 -4.88
N LYS A 3 27.11 21.37 -5.51
CA LYS A 3 26.36 22.47 -4.91
C LYS A 3 24.99 21.89 -4.56
N GLU A 4 24.70 21.65 -3.29
CA GLU A 4 23.37 21.30 -2.83
C GLU A 4 22.44 22.45 -3.24
N ARG A 5 21.58 22.21 -4.23
CA ARG A 5 20.51 23.16 -4.56
C ARG A 5 19.56 23.18 -3.37
N LYS A 6 19.48 24.32 -2.69
CA LYS A 6 18.43 24.55 -1.69
C LYS A 6 17.09 24.38 -2.39
N LEU A 7 16.39 23.29 -2.10
CA LEU A 7 15.02 23.07 -2.57
C LEU A 7 14.10 24.03 -1.82
N ILE A 8 13.19 24.63 -2.54
CA ILE A 8 12.15 25.49 -1.95
C ILE A 8 11.09 24.53 -1.40
N GLU A 9 10.93 24.47 -0.07
CA GLU A 9 9.84 23.76 0.57
C GLU A 9 8.56 24.59 0.39
N MET A 10 7.48 23.97 -0.10
CA MET A 10 6.19 24.66 -0.31
C MET A 10 5.52 25.02 1.02
N ASP A 11 5.67 24.16 2.03
CA ASP A 11 5.23 24.38 3.41
C ASP A 11 6.08 23.56 4.37
N ASP A 12 6.06 23.95 5.65
CA ASP A 12 6.88 23.31 6.70
C ASP A 12 6.46 21.85 6.98
N PHE A 13 5.19 21.50 6.72
CA PHE A 13 4.63 20.19 7.00
C PHE A 13 4.54 19.28 5.78
N GLY A 14 4.61 19.82 4.56
CA GLY A 14 4.40 19.06 3.33
C GLY A 14 2.93 18.74 3.03
N LEU A 15 2.00 19.54 3.57
CA LEU A 15 0.57 19.42 3.30
C LEU A 15 0.22 19.77 1.84
N MET A 16 0.89 20.78 1.28
CA MET A 16 0.68 21.18 -0.12
C MET A 16 1.04 20.06 -1.08
N PRO A 17 2.26 19.49 -1.06
CA PRO A 17 2.60 18.36 -1.93
C PRO A 17 1.66 17.16 -1.76
N PHE A 18 1.28 16.85 -0.53
CA PHE A 18 0.33 15.79 -0.24
C PHE A 18 -1.04 16.06 -0.88
N SER A 19 -1.56 17.28 -0.73
CA SER A 19 -2.87 17.68 -1.28
C SER A 19 -2.86 17.66 -2.81
N PHE A 20 -1.79 18.12 -3.45
CA PHE A 20 -1.65 18.06 -4.90
C PHE A 20 -1.63 16.60 -5.40
N ALA A 21 -0.86 15.72 -4.75
CA ALA A 21 -0.83 14.32 -5.10
C ALA A 21 -2.22 13.66 -4.92
N ALA A 22 -2.94 14.01 -3.86
CA ALA A 22 -4.28 13.50 -3.61
C ALA A 22 -5.29 13.99 -4.66
N ILE A 23 -5.30 15.28 -5.00
CA ILE A 23 -6.21 15.85 -6.00
C ILE A 23 -5.95 15.21 -7.38
N ILE A 24 -4.69 15.12 -7.80
CA ILE A 24 -4.32 14.48 -9.06
C ILE A 24 -4.71 13.00 -9.02
N GLY A 25 -4.47 12.33 -7.90
CA GLY A 25 -4.83 10.93 -7.73
C GLY A 25 -6.33 10.67 -7.81
N ILE A 26 -7.14 11.50 -7.17
CA ILE A 26 -8.61 11.44 -7.26
C ILE A 26 -9.07 11.66 -8.71
N PHE A 27 -8.50 12.65 -9.38
CA PHE A 27 -8.84 12.94 -10.77
C PHE A 27 -8.49 11.77 -11.70
N VAL A 28 -7.26 11.25 -11.61
CA VAL A 28 -6.80 10.10 -12.40
C VAL A 28 -7.63 8.85 -12.09
N GLY A 29 -7.92 8.61 -10.81
CA GLY A 29 -8.72 7.46 -10.38
C GLY A 29 -10.18 7.51 -10.80
N SER A 30 -10.70 8.73 -11.08
CA SER A 30 -12.07 8.95 -11.55
C SER A 30 -12.23 8.73 -13.06
N ILE A 31 -11.14 8.64 -13.80
CA ILE A 31 -11.17 8.38 -15.25
C ILE A 31 -11.64 6.94 -15.49
N LYS A 32 -12.72 6.79 -16.24
CA LYS A 32 -13.25 5.49 -16.68
C LYS A 32 -12.92 5.28 -18.15
N ILE A 33 -12.28 4.16 -18.46
CA ILE A 33 -11.98 3.73 -19.83
C ILE A 33 -12.78 2.45 -20.08
N GLY A 34 -13.97 2.61 -20.67
CA GLY A 34 -14.91 1.50 -20.81
C GLY A 34 -15.38 1.00 -19.43
N ASN A 35 -15.16 -0.27 -19.15
CA ASN A 35 -15.49 -0.91 -17.86
C ASN A 35 -14.34 -0.86 -16.85
N PHE A 36 -13.17 -0.32 -17.22
CA PHE A 36 -11.99 -0.23 -16.38
C PHE A 36 -11.91 1.13 -15.69
N SER A 37 -11.66 1.13 -14.38
CA SER A 37 -11.37 2.33 -13.58
C SER A 37 -10.36 1.99 -12.51
N LEU A 38 -9.32 2.81 -12.37
CA LEU A 38 -8.33 2.66 -11.30
C LEU A 38 -8.92 2.85 -9.89
N THR A 39 -10.12 3.40 -9.80
CA THR A 39 -10.75 3.88 -8.57
C THR A 39 -9.97 5.01 -7.91
N THR A 40 -10.60 5.73 -6.99
CA THR A 40 -9.94 6.83 -6.24
C THR A 40 -8.69 6.35 -5.51
N THR A 41 -8.76 5.16 -4.89
CA THR A 41 -7.64 4.58 -4.14
C THR A 41 -6.46 4.26 -5.06
N GLY A 42 -6.72 3.59 -6.19
CA GLY A 42 -5.67 3.26 -7.16
C GLY A 42 -5.05 4.49 -7.81
N GLY A 43 -5.86 5.50 -8.11
CA GLY A 43 -5.40 6.78 -8.65
C GLY A 43 -4.52 7.54 -7.68
N CYS A 44 -4.89 7.63 -6.40
CA CYS A 44 -4.07 8.26 -5.36
C CYS A 44 -2.75 7.51 -5.14
N LEU A 45 -2.77 6.17 -5.15
CA LEU A 45 -1.54 5.38 -5.07
C LEU A 45 -0.61 5.68 -6.25
N PHE A 46 -1.15 5.65 -7.48
CA PHE A 46 -0.37 5.89 -8.69
C PHE A 46 0.24 7.29 -8.71
N ALA A 47 -0.55 8.32 -8.39
CA ALA A 47 -0.06 9.69 -8.28
C ALA A 47 1.04 9.81 -7.22
N SER A 48 0.84 9.23 -6.02
CA SER A 48 1.83 9.27 -4.94
C SER A 48 3.14 8.57 -5.29
N LEU A 49 3.09 7.46 -6.04
CA LEU A 49 4.28 6.79 -6.54
C LEU A 49 5.08 7.69 -7.51
N ILE A 50 4.39 8.39 -8.40
CA ILE A 50 5.04 9.33 -9.34
C ILE A 50 5.67 10.48 -8.57
N PHE A 51 4.95 11.12 -7.65
CA PHE A 51 5.48 12.21 -6.83
C PHE A 51 6.67 11.75 -5.97
N GLY A 52 6.59 10.58 -5.37
CA GLY A 52 7.67 10.00 -4.59
C GLY A 52 8.89 9.63 -5.43
N HIS A 53 8.69 9.16 -6.66
CA HIS A 53 9.79 8.83 -7.57
C HIS A 53 10.58 10.06 -8.02
N PHE A 54 9.88 11.12 -8.40
CA PHE A 54 10.56 12.35 -8.85
C PHE A 54 11.11 13.17 -7.68
N GLY A 55 10.49 13.12 -6.50
CA GLY A 55 10.92 13.77 -5.27
C GLY A 55 10.90 15.30 -5.31
N ASN A 56 11.17 15.88 -6.47
CA ASN A 56 11.17 17.32 -6.70
C ASN A 56 10.85 17.67 -8.14
N PHE A 57 10.13 18.76 -8.34
CA PHE A 57 9.93 19.40 -9.64
C PHE A 57 10.76 20.68 -9.73
N GLY A 58 11.88 20.62 -10.48
CA GLY A 58 12.82 21.72 -10.62
C GLY A 58 13.49 22.09 -9.30
N ALA A 59 13.17 23.26 -8.75
CA ALA A 59 13.68 23.75 -7.48
C ALA A 59 12.74 23.49 -6.27
N MET A 60 11.53 22.95 -6.51
CA MET A 60 10.50 22.76 -5.49
C MET A 60 10.49 21.30 -5.01
N SER A 61 10.48 21.10 -3.68
CA SER A 61 10.25 19.77 -3.09
C SER A 61 8.77 19.42 -3.18
N VAL A 62 8.46 18.23 -3.72
CA VAL A 62 7.09 17.73 -3.84
C VAL A 62 6.82 16.53 -2.94
N THR A 63 7.77 16.20 -2.08
CA THR A 63 7.60 15.15 -1.06
C THR A 63 7.49 15.78 0.32
N PRO A 64 6.51 15.35 1.14
CA PRO A 64 6.44 15.74 2.54
C PRO A 64 7.65 15.22 3.33
N LYS A 65 7.92 15.83 4.47
CA LYS A 65 8.95 15.33 5.41
C LYS A 65 8.59 13.92 5.88
N GLU A 66 9.59 13.11 6.14
CA GLU A 66 9.39 11.71 6.58
C GLU A 66 8.55 11.61 7.86
N SER A 67 8.75 12.53 8.81
CA SER A 67 7.96 12.62 10.02
C SER A 67 6.47 12.85 9.75
N THR A 68 6.16 13.75 8.82
CA THR A 68 4.78 14.04 8.38
C THR A 68 4.15 12.85 7.68
N LEU A 69 4.91 12.17 6.80
CA LEU A 69 4.44 10.97 6.13
C LEU A 69 4.12 9.84 7.11
N LYS A 70 4.93 9.68 8.17
CA LYS A 70 4.65 8.70 9.25
C LYS A 70 3.31 8.99 9.92
N VAL A 71 3.07 10.25 10.30
CA VAL A 71 1.80 10.66 10.92
C VAL A 71 0.60 10.43 9.98
N PHE A 72 0.71 10.85 8.72
CA PHE A 72 -0.37 10.64 7.74
C PHE A 72 -0.64 9.17 7.47
N ARG A 73 0.40 8.35 7.43
CA ARG A 73 0.25 6.90 7.26
C ARG A 73 -0.52 6.28 8.42
N GLU A 74 -0.14 6.60 9.66
CA GLU A 74 -0.80 6.06 10.85
C GLU A 74 -2.23 6.55 10.97
N PHE A 75 -2.46 7.84 10.79
CA PHE A 75 -3.79 8.42 10.84
C PHE A 75 -4.70 7.86 9.73
N GLY A 76 -4.21 7.79 8.50
CA GLY A 76 -4.94 7.20 7.38
C GLY A 76 -5.26 5.72 7.59
N LEU A 77 -4.32 4.96 8.15
CA LEU A 77 -4.53 3.56 8.50
C LEU A 77 -5.61 3.40 9.57
N LEU A 78 -5.58 4.22 10.63
CA LEU A 78 -6.61 4.21 11.68
C LEU A 78 -8.00 4.51 11.11
N LEU A 79 -8.14 5.56 10.29
CA LEU A 79 -9.41 5.90 9.66
C LEU A 79 -9.91 4.77 8.74
N PHE A 80 -9.02 4.17 7.98
CA PHE A 80 -9.36 3.03 7.12
C PHE A 80 -9.84 1.83 7.93
N LEU A 81 -9.12 1.46 9.01
CA LEU A 81 -9.49 0.33 9.85
C LEU A 81 -10.81 0.55 10.59
N ILE A 82 -11.04 1.78 11.10
CA ILE A 82 -12.32 2.13 11.73
C ILE A 82 -13.46 2.04 10.71
N GLY A 83 -13.30 2.63 9.53
CA GLY A 83 -14.31 2.59 8.48
C GLY A 83 -14.63 1.16 8.03
N ALA A 84 -13.61 0.34 7.78
CA ALA A 84 -13.75 -1.05 7.41
C ALA A 84 -14.39 -1.89 8.54
N GLY A 85 -13.98 -1.64 9.79
CA GLY A 85 -14.51 -2.31 10.97
C GLY A 85 -16.00 -2.02 11.20
N ILE A 86 -16.40 -0.76 11.08
CA ILE A 86 -17.82 -0.36 11.21
C ILE A 86 -18.65 -0.99 10.10
N SER A 87 -18.21 -0.85 8.84
CA SER A 87 -18.93 -1.39 7.69
C SER A 87 -19.04 -2.93 7.72
N GLY A 88 -17.96 -3.60 8.09
CA GLY A 88 -17.93 -5.06 8.23
C GLY A 88 -18.74 -5.53 9.43
N GLY A 89 -18.62 -4.88 10.57
CA GLY A 89 -19.31 -5.23 11.81
C GLY A 89 -20.80 -5.06 11.73
N ALA A 90 -21.30 -4.01 11.09
CA ALA A 90 -22.73 -3.74 10.94
C ALA A 90 -23.49 -4.88 10.24
N ASN A 91 -22.83 -5.55 9.30
CA ASN A 91 -23.42 -6.62 8.49
C ASN A 91 -22.95 -8.03 8.87
N PHE A 92 -22.05 -8.13 9.85
CA PHE A 92 -21.37 -9.37 10.20
C PHE A 92 -22.35 -10.47 10.59
N ILE A 93 -23.26 -10.20 11.53
CA ILE A 93 -24.22 -11.21 12.05
C ILE A 93 -25.13 -11.72 10.96
N GLN A 94 -25.57 -10.86 10.02
CA GLN A 94 -26.50 -11.23 8.96
C GLN A 94 -25.86 -12.09 7.87
N HIS A 95 -24.55 -11.87 7.61
CA HIS A 95 -23.85 -12.51 6.49
C HIS A 95 -22.83 -13.56 6.94
N PHE A 96 -22.62 -13.73 8.25
CA PHE A 96 -21.64 -14.68 8.76
C PHE A 96 -22.06 -16.12 8.45
N LYS A 97 -21.19 -16.83 7.75
CA LYS A 97 -21.24 -18.27 7.56
C LYS A 97 -19.88 -18.85 7.90
N ALA A 98 -19.87 -19.92 8.71
CA ALA A 98 -18.63 -20.60 9.10
C ALA A 98 -17.77 -21.03 7.90
N VAL A 99 -18.41 -21.36 6.78
CA VAL A 99 -17.73 -21.69 5.51
C VAL A 99 -16.92 -20.52 4.98
N TYR A 100 -17.41 -19.27 5.09
CA TYR A 100 -16.67 -18.09 4.64
C TYR A 100 -15.43 -17.84 5.49
N PHE A 101 -15.50 -18.16 6.78
CA PHE A 101 -14.33 -18.11 7.66
C PHE A 101 -13.25 -19.11 7.21
N LEU A 102 -13.65 -20.35 6.89
CA LEU A 102 -12.73 -21.35 6.37
C LEU A 102 -12.11 -20.92 5.02
N TYR A 103 -12.90 -20.36 4.11
CA TYR A 103 -12.38 -19.83 2.85
C TYR A 103 -11.40 -18.69 3.09
N GLY A 104 -11.68 -17.79 4.03
CA GLY A 104 -10.76 -16.70 4.40
C GLY A 104 -9.41 -17.24 4.89
N ILE A 105 -9.41 -18.27 5.74
CA ILE A 105 -8.19 -18.92 6.20
C ILE A 105 -7.40 -19.50 5.02
N ILE A 106 -8.03 -20.25 4.15
CA ILE A 106 -7.37 -20.88 3.00
C ILE A 106 -6.82 -19.82 2.05
N MET A 107 -7.63 -18.80 1.71
CA MET A 107 -7.21 -17.72 0.80
C MET A 107 -6.05 -16.88 1.35
N THR A 108 -5.89 -16.83 2.67
CA THR A 108 -4.79 -16.10 3.31
C THR A 108 -3.56 -16.97 3.45
N ILE A 109 -3.70 -18.16 4.03
CA ILE A 109 -2.54 -19.01 4.38
C ILE A 109 -1.88 -19.63 3.14
N VAL A 110 -2.66 -20.10 2.18
CA VAL A 110 -2.12 -20.80 1.01
C VAL A 110 -1.18 -19.93 0.18
N PRO A 111 -1.54 -18.71 -0.22
CA PRO A 111 -0.60 -17.84 -0.94
C PRO A 111 0.63 -17.46 -0.12
N MET A 112 0.48 -17.28 1.20
CA MET A 112 1.61 -16.98 2.09
C MET A 112 2.63 -18.12 2.11
N VAL A 113 2.16 -19.36 2.26
CA VAL A 113 3.02 -20.55 2.30
C VAL A 113 3.71 -20.74 0.96
N ILE A 114 2.96 -20.64 -0.15
CA ILE A 114 3.52 -20.74 -1.50
C ILE A 114 4.55 -19.64 -1.73
N GLY A 115 4.23 -18.40 -1.40
CA GLY A 115 5.13 -17.25 -1.52
C GLY A 115 6.40 -17.43 -0.67
N PHE A 116 6.26 -17.93 0.55
CA PHE A 116 7.39 -18.21 1.44
C PHE A 116 8.34 -19.26 0.85
N ILE A 117 7.78 -20.36 0.37
CA ILE A 117 8.56 -21.46 -0.25
C ILE A 117 9.27 -20.93 -1.50
N PHE A 118 8.56 -20.22 -2.36
CA PHE A 118 9.13 -19.64 -3.58
C PHE A 118 10.27 -18.65 -3.27
N ALA A 119 10.04 -17.70 -2.36
CA ALA A 119 11.03 -16.71 -1.97
C ALA A 119 12.27 -17.35 -1.31
N LYS A 120 12.07 -18.42 -0.52
CA LYS A 120 13.16 -19.13 0.14
C LYS A 120 13.99 -19.97 -0.82
N TYR A 121 13.35 -20.79 -1.67
CA TYR A 121 14.06 -21.80 -2.46
C TYR A 121 14.43 -21.32 -3.88
N VAL A 122 13.60 -20.46 -4.48
CA VAL A 122 13.83 -19.93 -5.84
C VAL A 122 14.60 -18.62 -5.78
N LEU A 123 14.13 -17.64 -5.02
CA LEU A 123 14.76 -16.33 -4.92
C LEU A 123 15.91 -16.31 -3.88
N LYS A 124 16.03 -17.33 -3.04
CA LYS A 124 17.07 -17.48 -2.01
C LYS A 124 17.16 -16.27 -1.07
N LEU A 125 16.04 -15.67 -0.75
CA LEU A 125 15.97 -14.52 0.16
C LEU A 125 16.30 -14.95 1.58
N SER A 126 16.97 -14.07 2.33
CA SER A 126 17.10 -14.23 3.78
C SER A 126 15.73 -14.27 4.45
N LEU A 127 15.62 -14.88 5.63
CA LEU A 127 14.35 -15.00 6.34
C LEU A 127 13.64 -13.67 6.52
N LEU A 128 14.37 -12.63 6.93
CA LEU A 128 13.80 -11.31 7.18
C LEU A 128 13.28 -10.66 5.88
N ASN A 129 14.06 -10.73 4.80
CA ASN A 129 13.65 -10.21 3.50
C ASN A 129 12.46 -10.99 2.92
N ASN A 130 12.42 -12.30 3.12
CA ASN A 130 11.30 -13.14 2.71
C ASN A 130 10.01 -12.73 3.43
N LEU A 131 10.05 -12.64 4.77
CA LEU A 131 8.89 -12.23 5.56
C LEU A 131 8.45 -10.80 5.23
N GLY A 132 9.39 -9.86 5.03
CA GLY A 132 9.09 -8.50 4.59
C GLY A 132 8.42 -8.47 3.22
N ALA A 133 8.93 -9.24 2.25
CA ALA A 133 8.37 -9.32 0.91
C ALA A 133 6.95 -9.93 0.91
N ILE A 134 6.71 -10.97 1.69
CA ILE A 134 5.36 -11.55 1.85
C ILE A 134 4.40 -10.56 2.47
N THR A 135 4.83 -9.90 3.56
CA THR A 135 4.01 -8.90 4.25
C THR A 135 3.65 -7.73 3.33
N GLY A 136 4.60 -7.31 2.48
CA GLY A 136 4.36 -6.31 1.42
C GLY A 136 3.42 -6.82 0.34
N GLY A 137 3.60 -8.06 -0.12
CA GLY A 137 2.72 -8.72 -1.09
C GLY A 137 1.29 -8.88 -0.60
N MET A 138 1.11 -9.05 0.71
CA MET A 138 -0.20 -9.08 1.36
C MET A 138 -0.80 -7.69 1.63
N THR A 139 -0.08 -6.64 1.30
CA THR A 139 -0.47 -5.25 1.55
C THR A 139 -0.81 -4.95 3.02
N SER A 140 -0.17 -5.67 3.95
CA SER A 140 -0.47 -5.59 5.38
C SER A 140 0.54 -4.73 6.14
N THR A 141 0.27 -3.44 6.28
CA THR A 141 1.07 -2.52 7.10
C THR A 141 1.07 -2.88 8.59
N PRO A 142 -0.03 -3.33 9.22
CA PRO A 142 -0.01 -3.78 10.61
C PRO A 142 0.91 -4.98 10.83
N ALA A 143 0.94 -5.93 9.89
CA ALA A 143 1.83 -7.08 9.97
C ALA A 143 3.31 -6.67 9.88
N LEU A 144 3.65 -5.64 9.08
CA LEU A 144 5.01 -5.09 9.05
C LEU A 144 5.42 -4.55 10.42
N GLY A 145 4.56 -3.77 11.08
CA GLY A 145 4.84 -3.23 12.42
C GLY A 145 5.12 -4.34 13.43
N THR A 146 4.29 -5.37 13.45
CA THR A 146 4.50 -6.54 14.32
C THR A 146 5.81 -7.26 14.01
N LEU A 147 6.13 -7.42 12.73
CA LEU A 147 7.33 -8.11 12.28
C LEU A 147 8.61 -7.33 12.67
N ILE A 148 8.63 -6.00 12.51
CA ILE A 148 9.74 -5.14 12.93
C ILE A 148 9.95 -5.23 14.43
N ASN A 149 8.87 -5.14 15.22
CA ASN A 149 8.93 -5.23 16.67
C ASN A 149 9.46 -6.60 17.14
N THR A 150 9.03 -7.69 16.51
CA THR A 150 9.45 -9.04 16.86
C THR A 150 10.90 -9.33 16.45
N ALA A 151 11.33 -8.85 15.30
CA ALA A 151 12.67 -9.08 14.78
C ALA A 151 13.72 -8.09 15.32
N GLY A 152 13.30 -6.98 15.93
CA GLY A 152 14.19 -5.96 16.48
C GLY A 152 15.01 -5.22 15.40
N THR A 153 14.57 -5.20 14.15
CA THR A 153 15.29 -4.57 13.04
C THR A 153 14.35 -3.94 12.01
N GLU A 154 14.72 -2.77 11.51
CA GLU A 154 13.99 -2.07 10.44
C GLU A 154 14.38 -2.56 9.02
N ASN A 155 15.37 -3.42 8.88
CA ASN A 155 15.83 -3.93 7.57
C ASN A 155 14.72 -4.61 6.77
N ILE A 156 13.72 -5.14 7.46
CA ILE A 156 12.53 -5.78 6.88
C ILE A 156 11.71 -4.80 6.04
N ALA A 157 11.70 -3.52 6.42
CA ALA A 157 10.92 -2.49 5.76
C ALA A 157 11.34 -2.27 4.29
N ALA A 158 12.61 -2.51 3.94
CA ALA A 158 13.08 -2.38 2.57
C ALA A 158 12.46 -3.46 1.65
N ALA A 159 12.40 -4.71 2.10
CA ALA A 159 11.77 -5.79 1.35
C ALA A 159 10.25 -5.58 1.22
N TYR A 160 9.60 -5.13 2.28
CA TYR A 160 8.20 -4.71 2.26
C TYR A 160 7.95 -3.61 1.24
N ALA A 161 8.73 -2.52 1.28
CA ALA A 161 8.56 -1.37 0.40
C ALA A 161 8.77 -1.70 -1.08
N SER A 162 9.57 -2.72 -1.40
CA SER A 162 9.79 -3.15 -2.78
C SER A 162 8.59 -3.93 -3.36
N THR A 163 7.85 -4.67 -2.54
CA THR A 163 6.73 -5.52 -3.00
C THR A 163 5.37 -4.86 -2.84
N TYR A 164 5.19 -4.05 -1.82
CA TYR A 164 3.91 -3.42 -1.47
C TYR A 164 3.26 -2.62 -2.61
N PRO A 165 3.95 -1.69 -3.32
CA PRO A 165 3.32 -0.92 -4.39
C PRO A 165 2.89 -1.79 -5.56
N ILE A 166 3.69 -2.79 -5.90
CA ILE A 166 3.40 -3.73 -7.00
C ILE A 166 2.16 -4.57 -6.64
N ALA A 167 2.10 -5.05 -5.40
CA ALA A 167 0.96 -5.82 -4.91
C ALA A 167 -0.34 -5.00 -4.92
N LEU A 168 -0.30 -3.74 -4.50
CA LEU A 168 -1.47 -2.85 -4.54
C LEU A 168 -2.00 -2.65 -5.97
N ILE A 169 -1.10 -2.39 -6.92
CA ILE A 169 -1.47 -2.25 -8.34
C ILE A 169 -2.06 -3.57 -8.86
N ALA A 170 -1.42 -4.69 -8.56
CA ALA A 170 -1.88 -6.01 -8.97
C ALA A 170 -3.28 -6.32 -8.42
N VAL A 171 -3.54 -6.05 -7.14
CA VAL A 171 -4.87 -6.25 -6.53
C VAL A 171 -5.94 -5.42 -7.23
N VAL A 172 -5.67 -4.15 -7.55
CA VAL A 172 -6.62 -3.30 -8.28
C VAL A 172 -6.93 -3.88 -9.67
N ILE A 173 -5.90 -4.26 -10.42
CA ILE A 173 -6.08 -4.82 -11.77
C ILE A 173 -6.84 -6.15 -11.72
N VAL A 174 -6.40 -7.08 -10.86
CA VAL A 174 -7.03 -8.40 -10.74
C VAL A 174 -8.49 -8.29 -10.31
N SER A 175 -8.79 -7.41 -9.35
CA SER A 175 -10.17 -7.17 -8.92
C SER A 175 -11.06 -6.69 -10.06
N GLN A 176 -10.56 -5.78 -10.91
CA GLN A 176 -11.30 -5.30 -12.07
C GLN A 176 -11.52 -6.38 -13.12
N VAL A 177 -10.48 -7.18 -13.40
CA VAL A 177 -10.58 -8.31 -14.33
C VAL A 177 -11.62 -9.32 -13.85
N LEU A 178 -11.58 -9.68 -12.56
CA LEU A 178 -12.57 -10.59 -11.98
C LEU A 178 -13.99 -10.04 -12.09
N LEU A 179 -14.19 -8.75 -11.79
CA LEU A 179 -15.51 -8.14 -11.94
C LEU A 179 -16.03 -8.16 -13.39
N ILE A 180 -15.14 -8.02 -14.37
CA ILE A 180 -15.52 -8.09 -15.78
C ILE A 180 -15.84 -9.54 -16.20
N MET A 181 -15.10 -10.51 -15.69
CA MET A 181 -15.28 -11.93 -16.03
C MET A 181 -16.55 -12.54 -15.44
N PHE A 182 -16.95 -12.07 -14.24
CA PHE A 182 -18.08 -12.64 -13.50
C PHE A 182 -19.35 -11.77 -13.50
N LYS A 183 -19.38 -10.72 -14.29
CA LYS A 183 -20.54 -9.86 -14.52
C LYS A 183 -21.34 -10.35 -15.72
#